data_e58b53598561ed3a1c79bef3901a3ef9
#
_entry.id   e58b53598561ed3a1c79bef3901a3ef9
#
_cell.length_a   1.000
_cell.length_b   1.000
_cell.length_c   1.000
_cell.angle_alpha   90.00
_cell.angle_beta   90.00
_cell.angle_gamma   90.00
#
_symmetry.space_group_name_H-M   'P 1'
#
loop_
_entity.id
_entity.type
_entity.pdbx_description
1 polymer ?
#
loop_
_entity_poly.entity_id
_entity_poly.type
_entity_poly.pdbx_seq_one_letter_code
_entity_poly.pdbx_strand_id
1 'polypeptide(L)'
;MSTREEKMEAFGRLLDIMDELREKCPWDRKQTNESLRTNTIEETYELCDAIIRDDNTEIKKELGDLLLHIVFYAKIAEEKEAFDIKGVCDSLCKKLIYRHPHVFGDAQADTAKKVEQSWEQLKLKEKGGNKTVLEGVPASLPSVVKAHRMQDKARNVGFDWEQREQVWDKVLEEFTELKDEINKMDADKMENEFGDLFFSLINAARLYKINPDNALERTNQKFLRRFNYLESQTIQQGRSLKDMSLEEMDKIWDEAKAMGM
;
A
#
# COMPACT_ATOMS: atom_id res chain seq x y z
N MET A 1 17.93 -14.38 -19.24
CA MET A 1 18.04 -13.51 -18.04
C MET A 1 19.49 -13.08 -17.88
N SER A 2 19.73 -11.84 -17.40
CA SER A 2 21.09 -11.28 -17.25
C SER A 2 21.86 -11.97 -16.12
N THR A 3 23.20 -12.02 -16.25
CA THR A 3 24.10 -12.50 -15.20
C THR A 3 24.10 -11.55 -14.00
N ARG A 4 24.75 -11.96 -12.91
CA ARG A 4 24.91 -11.09 -11.74
C ARG A 4 25.79 -9.88 -12.05
N GLU A 5 26.85 -10.11 -12.80
CA GLU A 5 27.81 -9.10 -13.24
C GLU A 5 27.12 -8.03 -14.09
N GLU A 6 26.34 -8.43 -15.10
CA GLU A 6 25.55 -7.51 -15.94
C GLU A 6 24.57 -6.66 -15.13
N LYS A 7 23.96 -7.22 -14.08
CA LYS A 7 23.05 -6.48 -13.18
C LYS A 7 23.81 -5.45 -12.33
N MET A 8 24.97 -5.84 -11.81
CA MET A 8 25.82 -4.93 -11.03
C MET A 8 26.32 -3.78 -11.90
N GLU A 9 26.75 -4.08 -13.15
CA GLU A 9 27.19 -3.08 -14.11
C GLU A 9 26.07 -2.12 -14.53
N ALA A 10 24.85 -2.64 -14.72
CA ALA A 10 23.68 -1.81 -15.01
C ALA A 10 23.35 -0.87 -13.84
N PHE A 11 23.45 -1.35 -12.60
CA PHE A 11 23.25 -0.51 -11.43
C PHE A 11 24.37 0.53 -11.28
N GLY A 12 25.64 0.16 -11.55
CA GLY A 12 26.75 1.10 -11.56
C GLY A 12 26.52 2.24 -12.57
N ARG A 13 26.11 1.92 -13.81
CA ARG A 13 25.76 2.95 -14.80
C ARG A 13 24.65 3.90 -14.33
N LEU A 14 23.67 3.40 -13.57
CA LEU A 14 22.61 4.26 -13.00
C LEU A 14 23.20 5.26 -12.00
N LEU A 15 24.16 4.84 -11.17
CA LEU A 15 24.84 5.73 -10.23
C LEU A 15 25.65 6.80 -10.97
N ASP A 16 26.42 6.41 -12.01
CA ASP A 16 27.18 7.36 -12.84
C ASP A 16 26.27 8.40 -13.49
N ILE A 17 25.12 7.97 -14.02
CA ILE A 17 24.12 8.87 -14.61
C ILE A 17 23.56 9.84 -13.55
N MET A 18 23.26 9.37 -12.35
CA MET A 18 22.76 10.23 -11.27
C MET A 18 23.79 11.29 -10.87
N ASP A 19 25.05 10.93 -10.79
CA ASP A 19 26.15 11.86 -10.53
C ASP A 19 26.22 12.96 -11.60
N GLU A 20 26.14 12.57 -12.87
CA GLU A 20 26.12 13.55 -13.98
C GLU A 20 24.89 14.46 -13.95
N LEU A 21 23.71 13.92 -13.65
CA LEU A 21 22.49 14.69 -13.56
C LEU A 21 22.57 15.72 -12.42
N ARG A 22 23.03 15.31 -11.25
CA ARG A 22 23.22 16.22 -10.11
C ARG A 22 24.25 17.33 -10.41
N GLU A 23 25.27 17.03 -11.16
CA GLU A 23 26.30 18.03 -11.54
C GLU A 23 25.80 18.95 -12.67
N LYS A 24 25.18 18.38 -13.72
CA LYS A 24 25.00 19.08 -15.01
C LYS A 24 23.57 19.55 -15.26
N CYS A 25 22.54 18.85 -14.73
CA CYS A 25 21.16 19.20 -14.98
C CYS A 25 20.66 20.26 -13.99
N PRO A 26 20.20 21.43 -14.45
CA PRO A 26 19.73 22.50 -13.55
C PRO A 26 18.48 22.12 -12.74
N TRP A 27 17.65 21.19 -13.24
CA TRP A 27 16.46 20.72 -12.56
C TRP A 27 16.83 19.73 -11.45
N ASP A 28 17.62 18.70 -11.78
CA ASP A 28 18.03 17.67 -10.83
C ASP A 28 18.83 18.28 -9.67
N ARG A 29 19.76 19.19 -9.97
CA ARG A 29 20.60 19.88 -8.98
C ARG A 29 19.80 20.65 -7.92
N LYS A 30 18.59 21.12 -8.24
CA LYS A 30 17.72 21.86 -7.31
C LYS A 30 16.87 20.95 -6.43
N GLN A 31 16.78 19.66 -6.74
CA GLN A 31 15.90 18.78 -6.00
C GLN A 31 16.40 18.55 -4.57
N THR A 32 15.45 18.44 -3.66
CA THR A 32 15.64 18.13 -2.24
C THR A 32 14.79 16.92 -1.86
N ASN A 33 15.02 16.34 -0.68
CA ASN A 33 14.17 15.28 -0.17
C ASN A 33 12.69 15.68 -0.12
N GLU A 34 12.41 16.92 0.24
CA GLU A 34 11.04 17.44 0.32
C GLU A 34 10.41 17.59 -1.07
N SER A 35 11.16 18.13 -2.06
CA SER A 35 10.62 18.32 -3.41
C SER A 35 10.29 17.00 -4.10
N LEU A 36 11.07 15.93 -3.84
CA LEU A 36 10.87 14.61 -4.44
C LEU A 36 9.83 13.76 -3.70
N ARG A 37 9.44 14.13 -2.47
CA ARG A 37 8.56 13.31 -1.64
C ARG A 37 7.21 13.02 -2.31
N THR A 38 6.61 14.01 -2.95
CA THR A 38 5.30 13.85 -3.62
C THR A 38 5.42 12.88 -4.79
N ASN A 39 6.44 13.04 -5.62
CA ASN A 39 6.69 12.14 -6.75
C ASN A 39 6.92 10.69 -6.28
N THR A 40 7.69 10.50 -5.20
CA THR A 40 7.88 9.14 -4.64
C THR A 40 6.56 8.47 -4.24
N ILE A 41 5.60 9.24 -3.71
CA ILE A 41 4.27 8.74 -3.37
C ILE A 41 3.50 8.38 -4.65
N GLU A 42 3.55 9.23 -5.67
CA GLU A 42 2.93 9.02 -6.97
C GLU A 42 3.44 7.73 -7.62
N GLU A 43 4.76 7.58 -7.81
CA GLU A 43 5.36 6.36 -8.38
C GLU A 43 5.03 5.10 -7.56
N THR A 44 4.90 5.25 -6.24
CA THR A 44 4.49 4.12 -5.39
C THR A 44 3.06 3.68 -5.70
N TYR A 45 2.14 4.61 -5.94
CA TYR A 45 0.75 4.29 -6.30
C TYR A 45 0.66 3.77 -7.74
N GLU A 46 1.42 4.32 -8.69
CA GLU A 46 1.48 3.82 -10.07
C GLU A 46 1.98 2.38 -10.11
N LEU A 47 3.00 2.05 -9.32
CA LEU A 47 3.43 0.65 -9.15
C LEU A 47 2.30 -0.23 -8.56
N CYS A 48 1.57 0.26 -7.55
CA CYS A 48 0.46 -0.50 -6.97
C CYS A 48 -0.63 -0.78 -8.02
N ASP A 49 -0.97 0.21 -8.83
CA ASP A 49 -1.95 0.07 -9.91
C ASP A 49 -1.49 -0.93 -10.98
N ALA A 50 -0.23 -0.86 -11.39
CA ALA A 50 0.37 -1.80 -12.34
C ALA A 50 0.33 -3.25 -11.81
N ILE A 51 0.58 -3.44 -10.52
CA ILE A 51 0.50 -4.75 -9.84
C ILE A 51 -0.93 -5.28 -9.83
N ILE A 52 -1.93 -4.43 -9.52
CA ILE A 52 -3.35 -4.84 -9.52
C ILE A 52 -3.82 -5.25 -10.90
N ARG A 53 -3.30 -4.61 -11.96
CA ARG A 53 -3.60 -4.93 -13.37
C ARG A 53 -2.79 -6.11 -13.91
N ASP A 54 -1.82 -6.63 -13.17
CA ASP A 54 -0.86 -7.65 -13.60
C ASP A 54 -0.10 -7.26 -14.89
N ASP A 55 0.23 -5.95 -15.01
CA ASP A 55 0.93 -5.40 -16.17
C ASP A 55 2.45 -5.36 -15.93
N ASN A 56 3.13 -6.39 -16.40
CA ASN A 56 4.58 -6.53 -16.23
C ASN A 56 5.40 -5.44 -16.92
N THR A 57 4.87 -4.79 -17.94
CA THR A 57 5.54 -3.69 -18.65
C THR A 57 5.53 -2.44 -17.78
N GLU A 58 4.36 -2.08 -17.27
CA GLU A 58 4.21 -0.96 -16.34
C GLU A 58 4.92 -1.25 -15.01
N ILE A 59 4.79 -2.45 -14.43
CA ILE A 59 5.54 -2.84 -13.21
C ILE A 59 7.04 -2.60 -13.38
N LYS A 60 7.62 -2.96 -14.53
CA LYS A 60 9.04 -2.73 -14.80
C LYS A 60 9.39 -1.25 -14.85
N LYS A 61 8.51 -0.42 -15.47
CA LYS A 61 8.69 1.03 -15.56
C LYS A 61 8.66 1.63 -14.16
N GLU A 62 7.61 1.41 -13.39
CA GLU A 62 7.42 2.01 -12.07
C GLU A 62 8.46 1.54 -11.03
N LEU A 63 8.96 0.30 -11.16
CA LEU A 63 10.15 -0.14 -10.39
C LEU A 63 11.39 0.67 -10.74
N GLY A 64 11.54 1.10 -11.99
CA GLY A 64 12.62 1.99 -12.42
C GLY A 64 12.51 3.37 -11.79
N ASP A 65 11.32 3.95 -11.77
CA ASP A 65 11.07 5.27 -11.22
C ASP A 65 11.21 5.29 -9.69
N LEU A 66 10.76 4.26 -8.99
CA LEU A 66 11.06 4.10 -7.56
C LEU A 66 12.56 3.89 -7.28
N LEU A 67 13.25 3.12 -8.12
CA LEU A 67 14.71 2.94 -7.99
C LEU A 67 15.46 4.25 -8.22
N LEU A 68 15.03 5.06 -9.20
CA LEU A 68 15.54 6.41 -9.42
C LEU A 68 15.43 7.24 -8.13
N HIS A 69 14.28 7.27 -7.48
CA HIS A 69 14.09 8.01 -6.23
C HIS A 69 14.99 7.51 -5.10
N ILE A 70 15.17 6.18 -4.98
CA ILE A 70 16.09 5.60 -3.97
C ILE A 70 17.53 6.11 -4.19
N VAL A 71 18.01 6.05 -5.42
CA VAL A 71 19.36 6.52 -5.79
C VAL A 71 19.48 8.04 -5.59
N PHE A 72 18.44 8.79 -5.95
CA PHE A 72 18.41 10.24 -5.81
C PHE A 72 18.51 10.69 -4.35
N TYR A 73 17.69 10.09 -3.46
CA TYR A 73 17.77 10.36 -2.02
C TYR A 73 19.14 10.00 -1.43
N ALA A 74 19.72 8.88 -1.87
CA ALA A 74 21.04 8.47 -1.42
C ALA A 74 22.12 9.46 -1.89
N LYS A 75 22.01 9.98 -3.11
CA LYS A 75 22.92 11.01 -3.65
C LYS A 75 22.79 12.34 -2.90
N ILE A 76 21.56 12.79 -2.62
CA ILE A 76 21.35 14.00 -1.80
C ILE A 76 21.93 13.84 -0.40
N ALA A 77 21.87 12.65 0.17
CA ALA A 77 22.43 12.37 1.49
C ALA A 77 23.96 12.33 1.46
N GLU A 78 24.56 11.79 0.40
CA GLU A 78 26.02 11.78 0.14
C GLU A 78 26.56 13.20 0.04
N GLU A 79 25.90 14.09 -0.70
CA GLU A 79 26.25 15.52 -0.81
C GLU A 79 26.24 16.25 0.55
N LYS A 80 25.50 15.73 1.51
CA LYS A 80 25.44 16.24 2.90
C LYS A 80 26.34 15.48 3.87
N GLU A 81 27.16 14.59 3.35
CA GLU A 81 28.06 13.71 4.15
C GLU A 81 27.32 12.89 5.24
N ALA A 82 26.04 12.57 5.00
CA ALA A 82 25.21 11.83 5.95
C ALA A 82 25.30 10.30 5.73
N PHE A 83 25.04 9.84 4.54
CA PHE A 83 25.18 8.44 4.07
C PHE A 83 25.13 8.40 2.54
N ASP A 84 25.50 7.28 1.97
CA ASP A 84 25.47 6.97 0.53
C ASP A 84 24.63 5.73 0.21
N ILE A 85 24.52 5.38 -1.05
CA ILE A 85 23.79 4.19 -1.50
C ILE A 85 24.37 2.88 -0.94
N LYS A 86 25.69 2.82 -0.70
CA LYS A 86 26.34 1.67 -0.05
C LYS A 86 25.84 1.51 1.37
N GLY A 87 25.75 2.61 2.12
CA GLY A 87 25.21 2.62 3.48
C GLY A 87 23.75 2.13 3.54
N VAL A 88 22.92 2.53 2.56
CA VAL A 88 21.54 2.04 2.41
C VAL A 88 21.52 0.53 2.18
N CYS A 89 22.32 0.02 1.22
CA CYS A 89 22.38 -1.40 0.92
C CYS A 89 22.90 -2.22 2.10
N ASP A 90 24.00 -1.80 2.73
CA ASP A 90 24.60 -2.51 3.88
C ASP A 90 23.63 -2.58 5.07
N SER A 91 22.92 -1.49 5.35
CA SER A 91 21.91 -1.44 6.40
C SER A 91 20.76 -2.39 6.12
N LEU A 92 20.28 -2.41 4.88
CA LEU A 92 19.23 -3.34 4.46
C LEU A 92 19.69 -4.80 4.54
N CYS A 93 20.90 -5.12 4.05
CA CYS A 93 21.45 -6.48 4.12
C CYS A 93 21.58 -6.96 5.57
N LYS A 94 22.15 -6.15 6.46
CA LYS A 94 22.26 -6.46 7.90
C LYS A 94 20.89 -6.75 8.52
N LYS A 95 19.91 -5.91 8.22
CA LYS A 95 18.53 -6.08 8.67
C LYS A 95 17.91 -7.38 8.18
N LEU A 96 18.07 -7.71 6.89
CA LEU A 96 17.54 -8.95 6.32
C LEU A 96 18.19 -10.19 6.92
N ILE A 97 19.51 -10.21 7.05
CA ILE A 97 20.25 -11.31 7.69
C ILE A 97 19.78 -11.52 9.14
N TYR A 98 19.69 -10.45 9.91
CA TYR A 98 19.26 -10.50 11.31
C TYR A 98 17.82 -11.04 11.45
N ARG A 99 16.92 -10.64 10.57
CA ARG A 99 15.50 -11.01 10.62
C ARG A 99 15.18 -12.37 10.02
N HIS A 100 16.15 -13.03 9.38
CA HIS A 100 15.98 -14.36 8.79
C HIS A 100 16.98 -15.39 9.37
N PRO A 101 17.00 -15.59 10.70
CA PRO A 101 17.91 -16.53 11.32
C PRO A 101 17.67 -17.99 10.91
N HIS A 102 16.53 -18.29 10.33
CA HIS A 102 16.20 -19.59 9.72
C HIS A 102 16.83 -19.78 8.32
N VAL A 103 17.38 -18.74 7.70
CA VAL A 103 18.09 -18.80 6.40
C VAL A 103 19.59 -18.57 6.59
N PHE A 104 19.96 -17.66 7.47
CA PHE A 104 21.35 -17.20 7.63
C PHE A 104 21.97 -17.62 8.98
N GLY A 105 21.26 -18.39 9.81
CA GLY A 105 21.69 -18.87 11.12
C GLY A 105 21.13 -20.27 11.39
N ASP A 106 21.07 -20.66 12.67
CA ASP A 106 20.71 -22.00 13.12
C ASP A 106 19.23 -22.16 13.55
N ALA A 107 18.42 -21.10 13.44
CA ALA A 107 17.01 -21.17 13.83
C ALA A 107 16.20 -21.99 12.82
N GLN A 108 15.23 -22.77 13.33
CA GLN A 108 14.31 -23.53 12.46
C GLN A 108 12.94 -22.85 12.40
N ALA A 109 12.45 -22.62 11.20
CA ALA A 109 11.10 -22.13 10.96
C ALA A 109 10.50 -22.83 9.74
N ASP A 110 9.68 -23.85 10.00
CA ASP A 110 9.11 -24.74 8.99
C ASP A 110 7.85 -24.17 8.31
N THR A 111 7.32 -23.03 8.79
CA THR A 111 6.10 -22.41 8.26
C THR A 111 6.22 -20.89 8.19
N ALA A 112 5.57 -20.30 7.17
CA ALA A 112 5.50 -18.84 7.02
C ALA A 112 4.96 -18.15 8.29
N LYS A 113 3.99 -18.75 8.98
CA LYS A 113 3.42 -18.23 10.23
C LYS A 113 4.46 -18.12 11.35
N LYS A 114 5.34 -19.13 11.50
CA LYS A 114 6.45 -19.08 12.48
C LYS A 114 7.44 -17.99 12.13
N VAL A 115 7.73 -17.79 10.84
CA VAL A 115 8.61 -16.71 10.36
C VAL A 115 8.02 -15.34 10.70
N GLU A 116 6.72 -15.11 10.41
CA GLU A 116 6.03 -13.84 10.71
C GLU A 116 6.05 -13.52 12.21
N GLN A 117 5.76 -14.49 13.06
CA GLN A 117 5.79 -14.32 14.52
C GLN A 117 7.20 -14.01 15.04
N SER A 118 8.21 -14.73 14.53
CA SER A 118 9.61 -14.46 14.86
C SER A 118 10.04 -13.06 14.43
N TRP A 119 9.58 -12.59 13.30
CA TRP A 119 9.89 -11.28 12.76
C TRP A 119 9.42 -10.14 13.66
N GLU A 120 8.19 -10.17 14.17
CA GLU A 120 7.70 -9.13 15.07
C GLU A 120 8.47 -9.16 16.41
N GLN A 121 8.80 -10.35 16.94
CA GLN A 121 9.63 -10.46 18.14
C GLN A 121 11.05 -9.92 17.91
N LEU A 122 11.66 -10.21 16.78
CA LEU A 122 12.98 -9.72 16.43
C LEU A 122 13.01 -8.20 16.26
N LYS A 123 11.97 -7.60 15.66
CA LYS A 123 11.83 -6.15 15.55
C LYS A 123 11.77 -5.44 16.91
N LEU A 124 11.14 -6.05 17.91
CA LEU A 124 11.09 -5.50 19.26
C LEU A 124 12.44 -5.59 19.99
N LYS A 125 13.29 -6.57 19.61
CA LYS A 125 14.61 -6.79 20.18
C LYS A 125 15.74 -6.02 19.47
N GLU A 126 15.49 -5.47 18.29
CA GLU A 126 16.49 -4.68 17.56
C GLU A 126 16.93 -3.46 18.40
N LYS A 127 18.23 -3.19 18.42
CA LYS A 127 18.77 -1.99 19.05
C LYS A 127 18.25 -0.74 18.30
N GLY A 128 17.44 0.08 18.96
CA GLY A 128 16.71 1.18 18.34
C GLY A 128 15.42 0.75 17.63
N GLY A 129 14.95 -0.49 17.84
CA GLY A 129 13.67 -0.98 17.36
C GLY A 129 12.47 -0.36 18.09
N ASN A 130 11.28 -0.75 17.64
CA ASN A 130 10.02 -0.24 18.19
C ASN A 130 9.88 -0.59 19.69
N LYS A 131 9.49 0.38 20.50
CA LYS A 131 9.22 0.18 21.94
C LYS A 131 7.87 -0.51 22.18
N THR A 132 6.94 -0.32 21.26
CA THR A 132 5.60 -0.94 21.30
C THR A 132 5.27 -1.64 19.99
N VAL A 133 4.30 -2.55 20.02
CA VAL A 133 3.89 -3.33 18.83
C VAL A 133 3.43 -2.41 17.70
N LEU A 134 2.68 -1.37 18.01
CA LEU A 134 2.08 -0.49 17.00
C LEU A 134 2.95 0.70 16.59
N GLU A 135 4.02 1.01 17.32
CA GLU A 135 4.92 2.14 17.03
C GLU A 135 5.49 2.11 15.60
N GLY A 136 5.70 0.91 15.05
CA GLY A 136 6.20 0.75 13.68
C GLY A 136 5.13 0.86 12.59
N VAL A 137 3.93 1.39 12.88
CA VAL A 137 2.91 1.71 11.89
C VAL A 137 3.02 3.20 11.54
N PRO A 138 3.41 3.56 10.31
CA PRO A 138 3.54 4.97 9.95
C PRO A 138 2.22 5.73 10.10
N ALA A 139 2.26 6.90 10.73
CA ALA A 139 1.08 7.73 10.94
C ALA A 139 0.46 8.23 9.62
N SER A 140 1.28 8.38 8.57
CA SER A 140 0.89 8.89 7.25
C SER A 140 0.30 7.84 6.30
N LEU A 141 0.17 6.58 6.72
CA LEU A 141 -0.48 5.56 5.88
C LEU A 141 -1.94 5.92 5.61
N PRO A 142 -2.47 5.62 4.40
CA PRO A 142 -3.90 5.64 4.13
C PRO A 142 -4.67 4.81 5.16
N SER A 143 -5.87 5.26 5.55
CA SER A 143 -6.60 4.72 6.70
C SER A 143 -6.89 3.22 6.61
N VAL A 144 -7.26 2.72 5.42
CA VAL A 144 -7.53 1.29 5.19
C VAL A 144 -6.26 0.45 5.39
N VAL A 145 -5.15 0.88 4.76
CA VAL A 145 -3.84 0.22 4.88
C VAL A 145 -3.35 0.26 6.33
N LYS A 146 -3.53 1.40 7.02
CA LYS A 146 -3.15 1.59 8.42
C LYS A 146 -3.91 0.65 9.34
N ALA A 147 -5.25 0.59 9.22
CA ALA A 147 -6.10 -0.29 10.03
C ALA A 147 -5.71 -1.76 9.83
N HIS A 148 -5.59 -2.20 8.58
CA HIS A 148 -5.15 -3.57 8.26
C HIS A 148 -3.78 -3.88 8.88
N ARG A 149 -2.82 -2.94 8.78
CA ARG A 149 -1.48 -3.11 9.34
C ARG A 149 -1.47 -3.16 10.87
N MET A 150 -2.31 -2.35 11.53
CA MET A 150 -2.45 -2.38 13.00
C MET A 150 -3.01 -3.72 13.47
N GLN A 151 -4.04 -4.23 12.80
CA GLN A 151 -4.66 -5.52 13.11
C GLN A 151 -3.70 -6.69 12.89
N ASP A 152 -2.92 -6.68 11.81
CA ASP A 152 -1.87 -7.68 11.57
C ASP A 152 -0.82 -7.71 12.67
N LYS A 153 -0.37 -6.55 13.12
CA LYS A 153 0.60 -6.48 14.21
C LYS A 153 0.02 -6.97 15.53
N ALA A 154 -1.22 -6.59 15.84
CA ALA A 154 -1.92 -7.06 17.04
C ALA A 154 -2.08 -8.59 17.04
N ARG A 155 -2.47 -9.17 15.90
CA ARG A 155 -2.54 -10.62 15.71
C ARG A 155 -1.20 -11.31 16.02
N ASN A 156 -0.11 -10.76 15.55
CA ASN A 156 1.21 -11.39 15.69
C ASN A 156 1.71 -11.48 17.15
N VAL A 157 1.10 -10.73 18.06
CA VAL A 157 1.34 -10.82 19.51
C VAL A 157 0.22 -11.51 20.28
N GLY A 158 -0.70 -12.16 19.58
CA GLY A 158 -1.75 -12.99 20.18
C GLY A 158 -3.09 -12.28 20.39
N PHE A 159 -3.24 -11.01 19.99
CA PHE A 159 -4.52 -10.31 20.04
C PHE A 159 -5.30 -10.56 18.73
N ASP A 160 -5.99 -11.69 18.67
CA ASP A 160 -6.79 -12.11 17.50
C ASP A 160 -7.96 -13.00 17.93
N TRP A 161 -8.92 -13.16 17.02
CA TRP A 161 -10.06 -14.05 17.19
C TRP A 161 -9.61 -15.53 17.13
N GLU A 162 -10.21 -16.39 17.96
CA GLU A 162 -9.96 -17.82 17.92
C GLU A 162 -10.52 -18.46 16.65
N GLN A 163 -11.71 -18.03 16.24
CA GLN A 163 -12.39 -18.48 15.02
C GLN A 163 -12.74 -17.24 14.16
N ARG A 164 -12.43 -17.32 12.88
CA ARG A 164 -12.64 -16.20 11.95
C ARG A 164 -14.12 -15.81 11.79
N GLU A 165 -15.02 -16.74 12.02
CA GLU A 165 -16.48 -16.55 11.92
C GLU A 165 -17.00 -15.58 12.97
N GLN A 166 -16.36 -15.52 14.14
CA GLN A 166 -16.72 -14.63 15.26
C GLN A 166 -16.62 -13.13 14.90
N VAL A 167 -15.82 -12.79 13.89
CA VAL A 167 -15.71 -11.39 13.46
C VAL A 167 -17.02 -10.83 12.94
N TRP A 168 -17.90 -11.67 12.39
CA TRP A 168 -19.18 -11.21 11.86
C TRP A 168 -20.14 -10.76 12.95
N ASP A 169 -20.06 -11.33 14.14
CA ASP A 169 -20.84 -10.86 15.31
C ASP A 169 -20.43 -9.42 15.64
N LYS A 170 -19.12 -9.11 15.60
CA LYS A 170 -18.62 -7.75 15.81
C LYS A 170 -19.04 -6.79 14.69
N VAL A 171 -18.99 -7.22 13.43
CA VAL A 171 -19.48 -6.40 12.30
C VAL A 171 -20.98 -6.06 12.46
N LEU A 172 -21.79 -7.01 12.92
CA LEU A 172 -23.22 -6.78 13.14
C LEU A 172 -23.48 -5.88 14.35
N GLU A 173 -22.66 -5.99 15.39
CA GLU A 173 -22.69 -5.10 16.56
C GLU A 173 -22.43 -3.66 16.11
N GLU A 174 -21.30 -3.37 15.45
CA GLU A 174 -20.95 -2.03 14.97
C GLU A 174 -22.00 -1.46 13.98
N PHE A 175 -22.55 -2.34 13.12
CA PHE A 175 -23.63 -1.92 12.22
C PHE A 175 -24.91 -1.53 12.99
N THR A 176 -25.19 -2.20 14.10
CA THR A 176 -26.36 -1.89 14.94
C THR A 176 -26.15 -0.59 15.71
N GLU A 177 -24.96 -0.39 16.28
CA GLU A 177 -24.58 0.84 16.99
C GLU A 177 -24.64 2.04 16.05
N LEU A 178 -24.10 1.91 14.83
CA LEU A 178 -24.24 2.94 13.80
C LEU A 178 -25.71 3.28 13.50
N LYS A 179 -26.59 2.29 13.35
CA LYS A 179 -28.01 2.54 13.10
C LYS A 179 -28.68 3.28 14.27
N ASP A 180 -28.28 2.97 15.48
CA ASP A 180 -28.82 3.63 16.67
C ASP A 180 -28.39 5.10 16.74
N GLU A 181 -27.15 5.42 16.39
CA GLU A 181 -26.69 6.81 16.35
C GLU A 181 -27.26 7.59 15.14
N ILE A 182 -27.49 6.94 14.00
CA ILE A 182 -28.23 7.54 12.87
C ILE A 182 -29.65 7.96 13.32
N ASN A 183 -30.36 7.12 14.09
CA ASN A 183 -31.69 7.44 14.59
C ASN A 183 -31.67 8.63 15.57
N LYS A 184 -30.55 8.85 16.27
CA LYS A 184 -30.39 9.97 17.21
C LYS A 184 -29.88 11.25 16.52
N MET A 185 -29.45 11.17 15.27
CA MET A 185 -28.90 12.28 14.48
C MET A 185 -27.69 12.98 15.12
N ASP A 186 -26.86 12.24 15.89
CA ASP A 186 -25.64 12.73 16.50
C ASP A 186 -24.48 12.55 15.49
N ALA A 187 -24.07 13.62 14.81
CA ALA A 187 -23.10 13.57 13.73
C ALA A 187 -21.72 13.04 14.18
N ASP A 188 -21.23 13.47 15.34
CA ASP A 188 -19.93 13.07 15.85
C ASP A 188 -19.90 11.57 16.22
N LYS A 189 -20.99 11.08 16.80
CA LYS A 189 -21.11 9.65 17.11
C LYS A 189 -21.31 8.81 15.86
N MET A 190 -22.14 9.27 14.90
CA MET A 190 -22.27 8.59 13.61
C MET A 190 -20.91 8.42 12.93
N GLU A 191 -20.04 9.46 12.93
CA GLU A 191 -18.70 9.37 12.34
C GLU A 191 -17.85 8.32 13.05
N ASN A 192 -17.89 8.23 14.38
CA ASN A 192 -17.18 7.23 15.15
C ASN A 192 -17.66 5.81 14.80
N GLU A 193 -18.98 5.57 14.82
CA GLU A 193 -19.53 4.25 14.50
C GLU A 193 -19.27 3.82 13.05
N PHE A 194 -19.27 4.76 12.09
CA PHE A 194 -18.78 4.46 10.73
C PHE A 194 -17.33 4.00 10.77
N GLY A 195 -16.49 4.65 11.56
CA GLY A 195 -15.08 4.27 11.73
C GLY A 195 -14.94 2.86 12.29
N ASP A 196 -15.69 2.51 13.32
CA ASP A 196 -15.66 1.19 13.98
C ASP A 196 -16.20 0.10 13.04
N LEU A 197 -17.27 0.37 12.29
CA LEU A 197 -17.77 -0.53 11.27
C LEU A 197 -16.73 -0.77 10.16
N PHE A 198 -16.07 0.26 9.64
CA PHE A 198 -14.99 0.08 8.66
C PHE A 198 -13.83 -0.73 9.24
N PHE A 199 -13.45 -0.47 10.49
CA PHE A 199 -12.36 -1.20 11.14
C PHE A 199 -12.72 -2.68 11.33
N SER A 200 -13.96 -3.01 11.71
CA SER A 200 -14.44 -4.38 11.85
C SER A 200 -14.51 -5.11 10.49
N LEU A 201 -14.94 -4.44 9.41
CA LEU A 201 -14.94 -4.99 8.05
C LEU A 201 -13.52 -5.26 7.53
N ILE A 202 -12.57 -4.36 7.80
CA ILE A 202 -11.16 -4.55 7.47
C ILE A 202 -10.60 -5.78 8.21
N ASN A 203 -10.98 -5.96 9.48
CA ASN A 203 -10.59 -7.13 10.26
C ASN A 203 -11.20 -8.42 9.71
N ALA A 204 -12.46 -8.39 9.29
CA ALA A 204 -13.08 -9.52 8.61
C ALA A 204 -12.32 -9.90 7.35
N ALA A 205 -12.02 -8.95 6.47
CA ALA A 205 -11.24 -9.21 5.26
C ALA A 205 -9.88 -9.86 5.60
N ARG A 206 -9.17 -9.36 6.60
CA ARG A 206 -7.90 -9.91 7.08
C ARG A 206 -8.02 -11.38 7.51
N LEU A 207 -9.03 -11.72 8.29
CA LEU A 207 -9.26 -13.10 8.78
C LEU A 207 -9.54 -14.07 7.64
N TYR A 208 -10.16 -13.60 6.55
CA TYR A 208 -10.34 -14.37 5.32
C TYR A 208 -9.16 -14.27 4.35
N LYS A 209 -8.02 -13.69 4.78
CA LYS A 209 -6.80 -13.49 3.98
C LYS A 209 -7.01 -12.65 2.72
N ILE A 210 -7.94 -11.72 2.80
CA ILE A 210 -8.21 -10.74 1.75
C ILE A 210 -7.53 -9.43 2.15
N ASN A 211 -6.76 -8.84 1.24
CA ASN A 211 -6.27 -7.47 1.43
C ASN A 211 -7.43 -6.50 1.20
N PRO A 212 -7.86 -5.72 2.21
CA PRO A 212 -9.03 -4.85 2.11
C PRO A 212 -8.83 -3.67 1.16
N ASP A 213 -7.60 -3.15 1.06
CA ASP A 213 -7.24 -2.06 0.17
C ASP A 213 -7.33 -2.50 -1.29
N ASN A 214 -6.70 -3.63 -1.64
CA ASN A 214 -6.81 -4.23 -2.96
C ASN A 214 -8.27 -4.59 -3.33
N ALA A 215 -9.06 -5.05 -2.36
CA ALA A 215 -10.46 -5.40 -2.61
C ALA A 215 -11.30 -4.16 -2.93
N LEU A 216 -11.07 -3.06 -2.19
CA LEU A 216 -11.74 -1.78 -2.42
C LEU A 216 -11.29 -1.17 -3.75
N GLU A 217 -10.00 -1.17 -4.04
CA GLU A 217 -9.46 -0.62 -5.28
C GLU A 217 -9.99 -1.36 -6.52
N ARG A 218 -10.07 -2.69 -6.49
CA ARG A 218 -10.74 -3.45 -7.58
C ARG A 218 -12.19 -3.02 -7.78
N THR A 219 -12.87 -2.60 -6.71
CA THR A 219 -14.24 -2.09 -6.80
C THR A 219 -14.28 -0.67 -7.36
N ASN A 220 -13.33 0.20 -6.97
CA ASN A 220 -13.15 1.52 -7.54
C ASN A 220 -12.94 1.44 -9.07
N GLN A 221 -12.05 0.56 -9.51
CA GLN A 221 -11.79 0.34 -10.93
C GLN A 221 -13.00 -0.23 -11.69
N LYS A 222 -13.79 -1.12 -11.07
CA LYS A 222 -15.07 -1.55 -11.67
C LYS A 222 -16.03 -0.38 -11.81
N PHE A 223 -16.16 0.43 -10.78
CA PHE A 223 -17.01 1.61 -10.80
C PHE A 223 -16.57 2.57 -11.90
N LEU A 224 -15.28 2.89 -11.99
CA LEU A 224 -14.69 3.77 -13.00
C LEU A 224 -14.99 3.27 -14.42
N ARG A 225 -14.75 1.98 -14.70
CA ARG A 225 -15.03 1.40 -16.03
C ARG A 225 -16.51 1.51 -16.40
N ARG A 226 -17.40 1.20 -15.48
CA ARG A 226 -18.87 1.28 -15.72
C ARG A 226 -19.33 2.71 -15.88
N PHE A 227 -18.77 3.63 -15.11
CA PHE A 227 -19.09 5.04 -15.22
C PHE A 227 -18.59 5.63 -16.55
N ASN A 228 -17.40 5.30 -16.99
CA ASN A 228 -16.86 5.67 -18.29
C ASN A 228 -17.74 5.10 -19.43
N TYR A 229 -18.27 3.89 -19.30
CA TYR A 229 -19.23 3.35 -20.25
C TYR A 229 -20.52 4.18 -20.25
N LEU A 230 -21.07 4.49 -19.08
CA LEU A 230 -22.24 5.37 -18.94
C LEU A 230 -22.00 6.72 -19.64
N GLU A 231 -20.85 7.36 -19.41
CA GLU A 231 -20.47 8.60 -20.06
C GLU A 231 -20.36 8.43 -21.60
N SER A 232 -19.82 7.33 -22.08
CA SER A 232 -19.72 7.05 -23.51
C SER A 232 -21.10 6.91 -24.19
N GLN A 233 -22.06 6.37 -23.47
CA GLN A 233 -23.43 6.20 -23.97
C GLN A 233 -24.31 7.45 -23.79
N THR A 234 -23.84 8.46 -23.12
CA THR A 234 -24.62 9.65 -22.76
C THR A 234 -23.92 10.94 -23.17
N ILE A 235 -22.93 11.40 -22.40
CA ILE A 235 -22.27 12.70 -22.61
C ILE A 235 -21.60 12.77 -24.00
N GLN A 236 -20.91 11.73 -24.41
CA GLN A 236 -20.26 11.66 -25.73
C GLN A 236 -21.26 11.66 -26.89
N GLN A 237 -22.52 11.32 -26.64
CA GLN A 237 -23.62 11.40 -27.59
C GLN A 237 -24.46 12.71 -27.46
N GLY A 238 -23.96 13.67 -26.64
CA GLY A 238 -24.59 14.97 -26.48
C GLY A 238 -25.76 15.00 -25.49
N ARG A 239 -25.94 13.95 -24.65
CA ARG A 239 -26.92 13.94 -23.55
C ARG A 239 -26.25 14.35 -22.24
N SER A 240 -26.92 15.16 -21.42
CA SER A 240 -26.47 15.48 -20.08
C SER A 240 -26.96 14.41 -19.08
N LEU A 241 -26.06 13.92 -18.22
CA LEU A 241 -26.44 13.02 -17.11
C LEU A 241 -27.44 13.68 -16.14
N LYS A 242 -27.41 15.00 -16.01
CA LYS A 242 -28.35 15.74 -15.14
C LYS A 242 -29.78 15.70 -15.63
N ASP A 243 -29.99 15.45 -16.91
CA ASP A 243 -31.30 15.39 -17.55
C ASP A 243 -31.83 13.95 -17.64
N MET A 244 -31.10 13.00 -17.05
CA MET A 244 -31.47 11.58 -17.00
C MET A 244 -32.02 11.20 -15.63
N SER A 245 -33.00 10.34 -15.60
CA SER A 245 -33.43 9.68 -14.37
C SER A 245 -32.40 8.63 -13.91
N LEU A 246 -32.41 8.31 -12.63
CA LEU A 246 -31.56 7.22 -12.09
C LEU A 246 -31.88 5.89 -12.79
N GLU A 247 -33.16 5.64 -13.07
CA GLU A 247 -33.61 4.41 -13.75
C GLU A 247 -33.05 4.29 -15.19
N GLU A 248 -32.92 5.39 -15.92
CA GLU A 248 -32.26 5.39 -17.24
C GLU A 248 -30.76 5.11 -17.13
N MET A 249 -30.10 5.71 -16.13
CA MET A 249 -28.69 5.48 -15.88
C MET A 249 -28.42 4.05 -15.41
N ASP A 250 -29.28 3.48 -14.55
CA ASP A 250 -29.17 2.09 -14.09
C ASP A 250 -29.29 1.06 -15.21
N LYS A 251 -30.10 1.32 -16.24
CA LYS A 251 -30.17 0.42 -17.42
C LYS A 251 -28.82 0.33 -18.13
N ILE A 252 -28.17 1.48 -18.37
CA ILE A 252 -26.86 1.51 -19.02
C ILE A 252 -25.78 0.90 -18.12
N TRP A 253 -25.91 1.11 -16.80
CA TRP A 253 -25.04 0.50 -15.82
C TRP A 253 -25.14 -1.03 -15.79
N ASP A 254 -26.35 -1.56 -15.91
CA ASP A 254 -26.58 -3.00 -15.98
C ASP A 254 -26.10 -3.61 -17.29
N GLU A 255 -26.17 -2.87 -18.41
CA GLU A 255 -25.51 -3.27 -19.66
C GLU A 255 -23.99 -3.40 -19.47
N ALA A 256 -23.34 -2.42 -18.82
CA ALA A 256 -21.91 -2.50 -18.52
C ALA A 256 -21.55 -3.73 -17.66
N LYS A 257 -22.40 -4.05 -16.65
CA LYS A 257 -22.23 -5.29 -15.86
C LYS A 257 -22.35 -6.54 -16.71
N ALA A 258 -23.34 -6.60 -17.61
CA ALA A 258 -23.54 -7.74 -18.50
C ALA A 258 -22.37 -7.95 -19.47
N MET A 259 -21.63 -6.89 -19.80
CA MET A 259 -20.40 -6.94 -20.60
C MET A 259 -19.15 -7.34 -19.77
N GLY A 260 -19.30 -7.58 -18.48
CA GLY A 260 -18.18 -8.00 -17.60
C GLY A 260 -17.27 -6.86 -17.11
N MET A 261 -17.73 -5.61 -17.21
CA MET A 261 -16.99 -4.44 -16.74
C MET A 261 -17.03 -4.27 -15.22
#